data_d310f1a95192cc19f5fb40ec4da24d56
#
_entry.id   d310f1a95192cc19f5fb40ec4da24d56
#
_cell.length_a   1.000
_cell.length_b   1.000
_cell.length_c   1.000
_cell.angle_alpha   90.00
_cell.angle_beta   90.00
_cell.angle_gamma   90.00
#
_symmetry.space_group_name_H-M   'P 1'
#
loop_
_entity.id
_entity.type
_entity.pdbx_description
1 polymer ?
#
loop_
_entity_poly.entity_id
_entity_poly.type
_entity_poly.pdbx_seq_one_letter_code
_entity_poly.pdbx_strand_id
1 'polypeptide(L)'
;MKICAITGSTGILGKRVLETLPFKFSKFRGNIANFKEVKHWIFKNEFDLLIHLAAKVPTKQVQSNFKKALKINHIGTKNIVEALKLKKNKPEWVFFASTSHVYKLNHKKVKTSEKEKLNPLSKYGFTKKKAENEIMRLKNMKIKYCIGRIFSF
;
A
#
# COMPACT_ATOMS: atom_id res chain seq x y z
N MET A 1 2.37 10.31 22.24
CA MET A 1 1.80 10.53 20.89
C MET A 1 2.30 9.42 19.98
N LYS A 2 1.40 8.72 19.27
CA LYS A 2 1.81 7.61 18.38
C LYS A 2 2.59 8.13 17.17
N ILE A 3 3.58 7.34 16.73
CA ILE A 3 4.38 7.61 15.53
C ILE A 3 3.82 6.79 14.39
N CYS A 4 3.55 7.44 13.26
CA CYS A 4 3.04 6.81 12.05
C CYS A 4 4.08 6.87 10.92
N ALA A 5 4.53 5.72 10.46
CA ALA A 5 5.32 5.62 9.25
C ALA A 5 4.41 5.78 8.02
N ILE A 6 4.84 6.57 7.02
CA ILE A 6 4.03 6.79 5.82
C ILE A 6 4.88 6.71 4.55
N THR A 7 4.37 5.97 3.56
CA THR A 7 4.89 5.99 2.18
C THR A 7 3.90 6.69 1.26
N GLY A 8 4.38 7.34 0.21
CA GLY A 8 3.51 8.09 -0.72
C GLY A 8 2.99 9.41 -0.15
N SER A 9 3.70 10.01 0.81
CA SER A 9 3.37 11.26 1.49
C SER A 9 3.27 12.49 0.57
N THR A 10 3.82 12.42 -0.64
CA THR A 10 3.78 13.51 -1.63
C THR A 10 2.57 13.46 -2.56
N GLY A 11 1.84 12.34 -2.57
CA GLY A 11 0.60 12.20 -3.35
C GLY A 11 -0.58 12.95 -2.70
N ILE A 12 -1.70 13.08 -3.43
CA ILE A 12 -2.91 13.79 -2.97
C ILE A 12 -3.37 13.21 -1.62
N LEU A 13 -3.61 11.90 -1.55
CA LEU A 13 -4.06 11.25 -0.32
C LEU A 13 -3.01 11.37 0.80
N GLY A 14 -1.72 11.25 0.46
CA GLY A 14 -0.64 11.37 1.45
C GLY A 14 -0.56 12.75 2.07
N LYS A 15 -0.69 13.82 1.29
CA LYS A 15 -0.76 15.20 1.81
C LYS A 15 -1.95 15.36 2.75
N ARG A 16 -3.13 14.88 2.35
CA ARG A 16 -4.34 14.99 3.18
C ARG A 16 -4.20 14.25 4.50
N VAL A 17 -3.63 13.04 4.49
CA VAL A 17 -3.34 12.27 5.71
C VAL A 17 -2.42 13.04 6.67
N LEU A 18 -1.36 13.68 6.13
CA LEU A 18 -0.44 14.48 6.94
C LEU A 18 -1.09 15.72 7.58
N GLU A 19 -2.08 16.31 6.90
CA GLU A 19 -2.80 17.50 7.37
C GLU A 19 -3.87 17.18 8.42
N THR A 20 -4.50 15.99 8.30
CA THR A 20 -5.72 15.69 9.08
C THR A 20 -5.49 14.76 10.26
N LEU A 21 -4.48 13.91 10.23
CA LEU A 21 -4.26 12.95 11.32
C LEU A 21 -3.27 13.48 12.36
N PRO A 22 -3.58 13.36 13.66
CA PRO A 22 -2.77 13.92 14.75
C PRO A 22 -1.61 12.99 15.14
N PHE A 23 -0.81 12.54 14.16
CA PHE A 23 0.35 11.69 14.39
C PHE A 23 1.66 12.45 14.17
N LYS A 24 2.72 12.02 14.84
CA LYS A 24 4.08 12.31 14.41
C LYS A 24 4.41 11.38 13.24
N PHE A 25 4.82 11.94 12.09
CA PHE A 25 5.06 11.14 10.88
C PHE A 25 6.54 10.89 10.60
N SER A 26 6.88 9.60 10.37
CA SER A 26 8.11 9.18 9.72
C SER A 26 7.83 8.96 8.22
N LYS A 27 8.34 9.84 7.36
CA LYS A 27 8.03 9.84 5.91
C LYS A 27 9.10 9.06 5.14
N PHE A 28 8.70 8.07 4.37
CA PHE A 28 9.60 7.41 3.43
C PHE A 28 9.92 8.33 2.24
N ARG A 29 11.21 8.55 2.02
CA ARG A 29 11.74 9.32 0.88
C ARG A 29 12.80 8.49 0.18
N GLY A 30 12.40 7.72 -0.83
CA GLY A 30 13.30 6.84 -1.54
C GLY A 30 12.58 6.02 -2.60
N ASN A 31 13.29 5.10 -3.22
CA ASN A 31 12.74 4.17 -4.18
C ASN A 31 12.15 2.95 -3.46
N ILE A 32 10.83 2.86 -3.42
CA ILE A 32 10.14 1.75 -2.73
C ILE A 32 10.42 0.38 -3.37
N ALA A 33 10.82 0.35 -4.64
CA ALA A 33 11.22 -0.88 -5.32
C ALA A 33 12.66 -1.32 -4.94
N ASN A 34 13.41 -0.50 -4.21
CA ASN A 34 14.73 -0.84 -3.68
C ASN A 34 14.60 -1.36 -2.24
N PHE A 35 14.84 -2.66 -2.06
CA PHE A 35 14.71 -3.30 -0.74
C PHE A 35 15.67 -2.71 0.30
N LYS A 36 16.91 -2.36 -0.10
CA LYS A 36 17.91 -1.79 0.83
C LYS A 36 17.43 -0.46 1.41
N GLU A 37 16.87 0.42 0.59
CA GLU A 37 16.34 1.71 1.02
C GLU A 37 15.13 1.55 1.95
N VAL A 38 14.19 0.66 1.60
CA VAL A 38 13.01 0.35 2.40
C VAL A 38 13.41 -0.24 3.75
N LYS A 39 14.30 -1.25 3.75
CA LYS A 39 14.82 -1.88 4.96
C LYS A 39 15.51 -0.86 5.86
N HIS A 40 16.42 -0.04 5.31
CA HIS A 40 17.11 0.99 6.07
C HIS A 40 16.12 1.94 6.77
N TRP A 41 15.13 2.46 6.04
CA TRP A 41 14.13 3.35 6.61
C TRP A 41 13.30 2.69 7.71
N ILE A 42 12.82 1.46 7.50
CA ILE A 42 12.04 0.72 8.49
C ILE A 42 12.85 0.44 9.76
N PHE A 43 14.15 0.13 9.62
CA PHE A 43 15.01 -0.18 10.76
C PHE A 43 15.49 1.06 11.52
N LYS A 44 15.72 2.17 10.80
CA LYS A 44 16.14 3.46 11.40
C LYS A 44 15.05 4.12 12.23
N ASN A 45 13.78 3.80 11.97
CA ASN A 45 12.64 4.47 12.61
C ASN A 45 11.85 3.50 13.46
N GLU A 46 11.51 3.90 14.69
CA GLU A 46 10.47 3.25 15.49
C GLU A 46 9.12 3.92 15.18
N PHE A 47 8.09 3.10 15.01
CA PHE A 47 6.72 3.58 14.71
C PHE A 47 5.68 2.54 15.14
N ASP A 48 4.53 3.04 15.56
CA ASP A 48 3.39 2.23 16.03
C ASP A 48 2.49 1.80 14.88
N LEU A 49 2.38 2.65 13.85
CA LEU A 49 1.46 2.49 12.73
C LEU A 49 2.23 2.66 11.41
N LEU A 50 1.75 2.01 10.34
CA LEU A 50 2.26 2.24 8.99
C LEU A 50 1.11 2.49 8.01
N ILE A 51 1.15 3.59 7.27
CA ILE A 51 0.23 3.94 6.19
C ILE A 51 0.97 3.81 4.86
N HIS A 52 0.60 2.80 4.06
CA HIS A 52 1.23 2.53 2.78
C HIS A 52 0.36 3.03 1.62
N LEU A 53 0.70 4.21 1.10
CA LEU A 53 0.00 4.89 -0.01
C LEU A 53 0.83 4.94 -1.29
N ALA A 54 2.13 4.64 -1.24
CA ALA A 54 3.01 4.72 -2.40
C ALA A 54 2.53 3.77 -3.50
N ALA A 55 2.15 4.32 -4.64
CA ALA A 55 1.75 3.57 -5.82
C ALA A 55 1.91 4.41 -7.09
N LYS A 56 2.12 3.76 -8.23
CA LYS A 56 1.82 4.32 -9.55
C LYS A 56 0.33 4.12 -9.82
N VAL A 57 -0.37 5.23 -10.01
CA VAL A 57 -1.81 5.26 -10.30
C VAL A 57 -2.10 5.08 -11.80
N PRO A 58 -3.35 4.72 -12.18
CA PRO A 58 -3.73 4.48 -13.57
C PRO A 58 -3.75 5.80 -14.34
N THR A 59 -2.62 6.12 -14.91
CA THR A 59 -2.49 7.15 -15.94
C THR A 59 -2.13 6.46 -17.24
N LYS A 60 -2.23 7.16 -18.39
CA LYS A 60 -1.75 6.64 -19.69
C LYS A 60 -0.33 6.05 -19.58
N GLN A 61 0.51 6.58 -18.67
CA GLN A 61 1.86 6.11 -18.41
C GLN A 61 1.94 4.71 -17.73
N VAL A 62 0.94 4.29 -16.96
CA VAL A 62 0.93 2.93 -16.37
C VAL A 62 0.62 1.89 -17.45
N GLN A 63 -0.23 2.22 -18.41
CA GLN A 63 -0.51 1.32 -19.53
C GLN A 63 0.72 1.12 -20.42
N SER A 64 1.52 2.17 -20.63
CA SER A 64 2.75 2.11 -21.44
C SER A 64 3.93 1.49 -20.70
N ASN A 65 4.00 1.53 -19.38
CA ASN A 65 5.10 0.97 -18.60
C ASN A 65 4.65 0.08 -17.45
N PHE A 66 4.02 -1.05 -17.80
CA PHE A 66 3.53 -2.04 -16.84
C PHE A 66 4.64 -2.61 -15.94
N LYS A 67 5.83 -2.86 -16.48
CA LYS A 67 6.97 -3.37 -15.68
C LYS A 67 7.33 -2.41 -14.54
N LYS A 68 7.34 -1.11 -14.79
CA LYS A 68 7.61 -0.08 -13.77
C LYS A 68 6.48 -0.03 -12.73
N ALA A 69 5.22 -0.08 -13.17
CA ALA A 69 4.08 -0.12 -12.27
C ALA A 69 4.11 -1.38 -11.36
N LEU A 70 4.43 -2.54 -11.91
CA LEU A 70 4.57 -3.79 -11.15
C LEU A 70 5.69 -3.70 -10.10
N LYS A 71 6.86 -3.14 -10.47
CA LYS A 71 7.96 -2.90 -9.53
C LYS A 71 7.54 -2.00 -8.37
N ILE A 72 6.85 -0.89 -8.63
CA ILE A 72 6.45 0.04 -7.59
C ILE A 72 5.31 -0.52 -6.74
N ASN A 73 4.22 -0.98 -7.38
CA ASN A 73 3.00 -1.34 -6.67
C ASN A 73 3.10 -2.71 -5.98
N HIS A 74 3.68 -3.71 -6.62
CA HIS A 74 3.79 -5.06 -6.05
C HIS A 74 5.13 -5.26 -5.33
N ILE A 75 6.28 -5.09 -6.03
CA ILE A 75 7.58 -5.33 -5.38
C ILE A 75 7.85 -4.33 -4.27
N GLY A 76 7.44 -3.06 -4.43
CA GLY A 76 7.52 -2.06 -3.36
C GLY A 76 6.74 -2.48 -2.11
N THR A 77 5.50 -2.97 -2.26
CA THR A 77 4.70 -3.51 -1.15
C THR A 77 5.36 -4.76 -0.55
N LYS A 78 5.86 -5.68 -1.38
CA LYS A 78 6.61 -6.85 -0.92
C LYS A 78 7.82 -6.42 -0.08
N ASN A 79 8.58 -5.42 -0.51
CA ASN A 79 9.73 -4.91 0.22
C ASN A 79 9.37 -4.39 1.62
N ILE A 80 8.23 -3.68 1.75
CA ILE A 80 7.70 -3.26 3.06
C ILE A 80 7.44 -4.48 3.93
N VAL A 81 6.71 -5.47 3.43
CA VAL A 81 6.34 -6.67 4.19
C VAL A 81 7.58 -7.48 4.62
N GLU A 82 8.54 -7.67 3.72
CA GLU A 82 9.79 -8.37 4.04
C GLU A 82 10.64 -7.60 5.07
N ALA A 83 10.70 -6.27 4.98
CA ALA A 83 11.41 -5.48 5.98
C ALA A 83 10.73 -5.53 7.35
N LEU A 84 9.39 -5.49 7.40
CA LEU A 84 8.61 -5.67 8.63
C LEU A 84 8.81 -7.07 9.23
N LYS A 85 8.93 -8.10 8.40
CA LYS A 85 9.22 -9.46 8.86
C LYS A 85 10.52 -9.53 9.65
N LEU A 86 11.55 -8.79 9.21
CA LEU A 86 12.87 -8.77 9.82
C LEU A 86 12.98 -7.81 11.02
N LYS A 87 12.07 -6.83 11.15
CA LYS A 87 12.09 -5.86 12.25
C LYS A 87 11.69 -6.54 13.57
N LYS A 88 12.45 -6.26 14.66
CA LYS A 88 12.16 -6.78 16.00
C LYS A 88 10.87 -6.18 16.54
N ASN A 89 10.82 -4.87 16.66
CA ASN A 89 9.66 -4.12 17.15
C ASN A 89 8.71 -3.82 15.99
N LYS A 90 7.70 -4.64 15.81
CA LYS A 90 6.73 -4.52 14.71
C LYS A 90 5.66 -3.47 15.00
N PRO A 91 5.12 -2.77 13.99
CA PRO A 91 3.98 -1.88 14.20
C PRO A 91 2.74 -2.68 14.61
N GLU A 92 1.87 -2.03 15.38
CA GLU A 92 0.57 -2.60 15.79
C GLU A 92 -0.36 -2.81 14.61
N TRP A 93 -0.30 -1.89 13.64
CA TRP A 93 -1.26 -1.83 12.55
C TRP A 93 -0.67 -1.25 11.24
N VAL A 94 -1.13 -1.79 10.13
CA VAL A 94 -0.76 -1.36 8.78
C VAL A 94 -2.01 -1.05 7.96
N PHE A 95 -2.10 0.15 7.40
CA PHE A 95 -3.07 0.49 6.36
C PHE A 95 -2.43 0.40 4.98
N PHE A 96 -3.14 -0.24 4.06
CA PHE A 96 -2.76 -0.31 2.66
C PHE A 96 -3.86 0.26 1.77
N ALA A 97 -3.55 1.32 1.03
CA ALA A 97 -4.45 1.87 0.03
C ALA A 97 -4.48 0.96 -1.21
N SER A 98 -5.52 0.16 -1.35
CA SER A 98 -5.84 -0.60 -2.55
C SER A 98 -6.83 0.18 -3.44
N THR A 99 -7.55 -0.46 -4.32
CA THR A 99 -8.43 0.16 -5.31
C THR A 99 -9.63 -0.73 -5.64
N SER A 100 -10.73 -0.13 -6.04
CA SER A 100 -11.89 -0.83 -6.60
C SER A 100 -11.57 -1.62 -7.88
N HIS A 101 -10.51 -1.25 -8.61
CA HIS A 101 -10.06 -1.96 -9.83
C HIS A 101 -9.59 -3.40 -9.59
N VAL A 102 -9.50 -3.87 -8.34
CA VAL A 102 -9.21 -5.28 -8.03
C VAL A 102 -10.42 -6.19 -8.23
N TYR A 103 -11.63 -5.64 -8.22
CA TYR A 103 -12.86 -6.37 -8.48
C TYR A 103 -13.06 -6.64 -9.98
N LYS A 104 -13.86 -7.65 -10.29
CA LYS A 104 -14.43 -7.81 -11.63
C LYS A 104 -15.38 -6.65 -11.89
N LEU A 105 -15.29 -6.03 -13.07
CA LEU A 105 -16.29 -5.03 -13.46
C LEU A 105 -17.69 -5.65 -13.42
N ASN A 106 -18.55 -5.06 -12.60
CA ASN A 106 -19.95 -5.41 -12.56
C ASN A 106 -20.75 -4.36 -13.34
N HIS A 107 -21.25 -4.74 -14.51
CA HIS A 107 -22.10 -3.86 -15.35
C HIS A 107 -23.51 -3.66 -14.79
N LYS A 108 -23.89 -4.45 -13.79
CA LYS A 108 -25.15 -4.25 -13.06
C LYS A 108 -24.95 -3.10 -12.07
N LYS A 109 -25.92 -2.20 -11.96
CA LYS A 109 -25.94 -1.09 -10.98
C LYS A 109 -26.13 -1.60 -9.53
N VAL A 110 -25.33 -2.58 -9.11
CA VAL A 110 -25.39 -3.20 -7.79
C VAL A 110 -24.18 -2.76 -6.99
N LYS A 111 -24.37 -2.48 -5.71
CA LYS A 111 -23.26 -2.15 -4.79
C LYS A 111 -22.29 -3.32 -4.70
N THR A 112 -20.99 -3.04 -4.84
CA THR A 112 -19.93 -4.02 -4.70
C THR A 112 -19.65 -4.28 -3.22
N SER A 113 -19.68 -5.54 -2.81
CA SER A 113 -19.31 -5.98 -1.47
C SER A 113 -17.83 -6.32 -1.39
N GLU A 114 -17.22 -6.21 -0.21
CA GLU A 114 -15.84 -6.63 0.04
C GLU A 114 -15.62 -8.13 -0.18
N LYS A 115 -16.70 -8.93 -0.13
CA LYS A 115 -16.67 -10.39 -0.37
C LYS A 115 -16.67 -10.77 -1.85
N GLU A 116 -16.88 -9.80 -2.74
CA GLU A 116 -16.87 -10.04 -4.18
C GLU A 116 -15.55 -10.63 -4.68
N LYS A 117 -15.65 -11.51 -5.66
CA LYS A 117 -14.48 -12.17 -6.27
C LYS A 117 -13.57 -11.15 -6.93
N LEU A 118 -12.30 -11.18 -6.56
CA LEU A 118 -11.28 -10.32 -7.14
C LEU A 118 -10.83 -10.87 -8.51
N ASN A 119 -11.14 -10.13 -9.55
CA ASN A 119 -10.73 -10.44 -10.93
C ASN A 119 -10.43 -9.14 -11.70
N PRO A 120 -9.26 -8.52 -11.46
CA PRO A 120 -8.92 -7.25 -12.07
C PRO A 120 -8.76 -7.39 -13.59
N LEU A 121 -9.43 -6.53 -14.35
CA LEU A 121 -9.30 -6.44 -15.81
C LEU A 121 -8.19 -5.47 -16.24
N SER A 122 -7.83 -4.51 -15.38
CA SER A 122 -6.78 -3.54 -15.68
C SER A 122 -5.41 -3.99 -15.18
N LYS A 123 -4.35 -3.60 -15.90
CA LYS A 123 -2.96 -3.80 -15.44
C LYS A 123 -2.72 -3.19 -14.04
N TYR A 124 -3.33 -2.04 -13.76
CA TYR A 124 -3.26 -1.41 -12.45
C TYR A 124 -3.91 -2.26 -11.36
N GLY A 125 -5.16 -2.66 -11.55
CA GLY A 125 -5.86 -3.55 -10.63
C GLY A 125 -5.11 -4.85 -10.38
N PHE A 126 -4.51 -5.44 -11.40
CA PHE A 126 -3.65 -6.62 -11.27
C PHE A 126 -2.45 -6.37 -10.35
N THR A 127 -1.73 -5.23 -10.50
CA THR A 127 -0.60 -4.91 -9.61
C THR A 127 -1.04 -4.70 -8.18
N LYS A 128 -2.21 -4.08 -7.96
CA LYS A 128 -2.76 -3.84 -6.62
C LYS A 128 -3.26 -5.13 -5.97
N LYS A 129 -3.91 -6.04 -6.72
CA LYS A 129 -4.29 -7.37 -6.23
C LYS A 129 -3.06 -8.17 -5.78
N LYS A 130 -1.96 -8.15 -6.56
CA LYS A 130 -0.70 -8.78 -6.13
C LYS A 130 -0.15 -8.15 -4.83
N ALA A 131 -0.25 -6.85 -4.70
CA ALA A 131 0.16 -6.15 -3.49
C ALA A 131 -0.74 -6.50 -2.27
N GLU A 132 -2.06 -6.66 -2.45
CA GLU A 132 -2.96 -7.15 -1.39
C GLU A 132 -2.51 -8.50 -0.85
N ASN A 133 -2.09 -9.43 -1.74
CA ASN A 133 -1.58 -10.73 -1.33
C ASN A 133 -0.33 -10.63 -0.43
N GLU A 134 0.55 -9.65 -0.70
CA GLU A 134 1.70 -9.40 0.19
C GLU A 134 1.25 -8.86 1.54
N ILE A 135 0.31 -7.91 1.58
CA ILE A 135 -0.22 -7.34 2.83
C ILE A 135 -0.90 -8.42 3.70
N MET A 136 -1.63 -9.36 3.10
CA MET A 136 -2.27 -10.46 3.85
C MET A 136 -1.26 -11.33 4.60
N ARG A 137 0.01 -11.39 4.17
CA ARG A 137 1.07 -12.12 4.87
C ARG A 137 1.40 -11.52 6.25
N LEU A 138 1.02 -10.28 6.53
CA LEU A 138 1.17 -9.63 7.84
C LEU A 138 0.45 -10.40 8.96
N LYS A 139 -0.62 -11.13 8.63
CA LYS A 139 -1.32 -12.02 9.57
C LYS A 139 -0.35 -13.03 10.22
N ASN A 140 0.58 -13.59 9.46
CA ASN A 140 1.56 -14.56 9.95
C ASN A 140 2.60 -13.93 10.90
N MET A 141 2.67 -12.61 10.94
CA MET A 141 3.55 -11.82 11.81
C MET A 141 2.79 -11.21 13.00
N LYS A 142 1.50 -11.56 13.17
CA LYS A 142 0.59 -11.00 14.19
C LYS A 142 0.46 -9.48 14.11
N ILE A 143 0.66 -8.88 12.92
CA ILE A 143 0.44 -7.46 12.65
C ILE A 143 -1.00 -7.30 12.15
N LYS A 144 -1.79 -6.44 12.79
CA LYS A 144 -3.12 -6.07 12.31
C LYS A 144 -2.99 -5.26 11.03
N TYR A 145 -3.89 -5.45 10.06
CA TYR A 145 -3.88 -4.68 8.83
C TYR A 145 -5.29 -4.39 8.31
N CYS A 146 -5.38 -3.32 7.52
CA CYS A 146 -6.57 -2.96 6.77
C CYS A 146 -6.18 -2.73 5.30
N ILE A 147 -6.96 -3.31 4.39
CA ILE A 147 -6.86 -3.08 2.95
C ILE A 147 -8.04 -2.20 2.54
N GLY A 148 -7.78 -0.91 2.32
CA GLY A 148 -8.79 0.03 1.86
C GLY A 148 -8.91 -0.01 0.33
N ARG A 149 -9.93 -0.65 -0.21
CA ARG A 149 -10.22 -0.68 -1.66
C ARG A 149 -10.97 0.58 -2.06
N ILE A 150 -10.20 1.62 -2.33
CA ILE A 150 -10.71 2.97 -2.58
C ILE A 150 -11.39 3.02 -3.96
N PHE A 151 -12.62 3.49 -3.99
CA PHE A 151 -13.33 3.89 -5.20
C PHE A 151 -12.94 5.33 -5.57
N SER A 152 -13.25 5.78 -6.80
CA SER A 152 -12.99 7.15 -7.22
C SER A 152 -13.71 8.14 -6.28
N PHE A 153 -13.05 9.21 -5.96
CA PHE A 153 -13.56 10.36 -5.20
C PHE A 153 -13.25 11.65 -5.95
#